data_34f6d4ece81d677df540dc145af30814
#
_entry.id   34f6d4ece81d677df540dc145af30814
#
_cell.length_a   1.000
_cell.length_b   1.000
_cell.length_c   1.000
_cell.angle_alpha   90.00
_cell.angle_beta   90.00
_cell.angle_gamma   90.00
#
_symmetry.space_group_name_H-M   'P 1'
#
loop_
_entity.id
_entity.type
_entity.pdbx_description
1 polymer ?
#
loop_
_entity_poly.entity_id
_entity_poly.type
_entity_poly.pdbx_seq_one_letter_code
_entity_poly.pdbx_strand_id
1 'polypeptide(L)'
;MKKLYNMTPKEIVSVLDKYIIGQDDAKKSVAIALRNRYRRSLLSEEIQEEITPKNILMMGPTGVGKTEIARRIAKLMDAPFVKVEATKFTEVGYVGRDVDSMIRDLVEASIRLTKQIKLEEKYNIADVIVEDKIIDALVPGSEKKTQKVPDNPFVKLLGGGGYVSQKEEYENRLKSEEENEAKSTDTALVREQVKEQLRSGKLEDQVIEIEVTAAPKNNELNLPGEATIAIGSIFGDALPKQTKKKTVTVKEARKILREEEAQNLIDMDQVIDEAISNAEQNGMIFIDEIDKIASSNSYRSGDVSREGVQRDILPIVEGSVVQTKHG
;
A
#
# COMPACT_ATOMS: atom_id res chain seq x y z
N MET A 1 -2.36 -1.76 16.68
CA MET A 1 -3.38 -0.81 16.22
C MET A 1 -4.78 -0.96 16.84
N LYS A 2 -5.22 -2.09 17.36
CA LYS A 2 -6.50 -2.23 18.10
C LYS A 2 -6.65 -1.39 19.40
N LYS A 3 -5.65 -0.61 19.81
CA LYS A 3 -5.68 0.06 21.12
C LYS A 3 -6.57 1.29 21.23
N LEU A 4 -6.78 2.05 20.16
CA LEU A 4 -7.53 3.32 20.25
C LEU A 4 -9.04 3.13 20.24
N TYR A 5 -9.53 2.13 19.52
CA TYR A 5 -10.96 1.81 19.49
C TYR A 5 -11.56 1.52 20.88
N ASN A 6 -10.72 1.18 21.87
CA ASN A 6 -11.14 0.94 23.23
C ASN A 6 -10.85 2.11 24.19
N MET A 7 -10.23 3.21 23.72
CA MET A 7 -9.89 4.33 24.59
C MET A 7 -11.11 5.18 24.92
N THR A 8 -11.18 5.62 26.15
CA THR A 8 -12.13 6.64 26.59
C THR A 8 -11.70 8.02 26.12
N PRO A 9 -12.61 9.02 26.04
CA PRO A 9 -12.21 10.40 25.71
C PRO A 9 -11.11 10.95 26.62
N LYS A 10 -11.08 10.58 27.91
CA LYS A 10 -10.03 10.99 28.85
C LYS A 10 -8.66 10.42 28.47
N GLU A 11 -8.59 9.18 28.08
CA GLU A 11 -7.36 8.53 27.62
C GLU A 11 -6.87 9.15 26.31
N ILE A 12 -7.78 9.46 25.37
CA ILE A 12 -7.43 10.17 24.13
C ILE A 12 -6.82 11.53 24.43
N VAL A 13 -7.42 12.32 25.32
CA VAL A 13 -6.88 13.60 25.78
C VAL A 13 -5.47 13.42 26.37
N SER A 14 -5.28 12.44 27.26
CA SER A 14 -3.97 12.14 27.86
C SER A 14 -2.88 11.80 26.83
N VAL A 15 -3.25 11.16 25.70
CA VAL A 15 -2.30 10.92 24.61
C VAL A 15 -1.99 12.20 23.85
N LEU A 16 -3.00 13.05 23.61
CA LEU A 16 -2.82 14.35 22.95
C LEU A 16 -1.97 15.30 23.79
N ASP A 17 -2.08 15.26 25.12
CA ASP A 17 -1.31 16.08 26.06
C ASP A 17 0.20 15.88 25.94
N LYS A 18 0.64 14.71 25.46
CA LYS A 18 2.07 14.43 25.20
C LYS A 18 2.65 15.28 24.05
N TYR A 19 1.79 15.80 23.17
CA TYR A 19 2.20 16.50 21.96
C TYR A 19 1.68 17.94 21.87
N ILE A 20 0.60 18.27 22.59
CA ILE A 20 -0.12 19.53 22.49
C ILE A 20 -0.24 20.13 23.87
N ILE A 21 0.43 21.24 24.10
CA ILE A 21 0.39 21.97 25.36
C ILE A 21 -0.84 22.89 25.37
N GLY A 22 -1.62 22.84 26.44
CA GLY A 22 -2.87 23.61 26.54
C GLY A 22 -3.97 23.08 25.60
N GLN A 23 -4.89 23.95 25.20
CA GLN A 23 -6.01 23.62 24.27
C GLN A 23 -6.95 22.53 24.84
N ASP A 24 -7.21 22.53 26.13
CA ASP A 24 -7.91 21.44 26.82
C ASP A 24 -9.34 21.24 26.32
N ASP A 25 -10.07 22.33 26.04
CA ASP A 25 -11.43 22.25 25.51
C ASP A 25 -11.47 21.71 24.08
N ALA A 26 -10.51 22.12 23.23
CA ALA A 26 -10.38 21.59 21.88
C ALA A 26 -10.05 20.09 21.92
N LYS A 27 -9.10 19.67 22.75
CA LYS A 27 -8.74 18.25 22.92
C LYS A 27 -9.92 17.42 23.41
N LYS A 28 -10.70 17.91 24.38
CA LYS A 28 -11.91 17.23 24.88
C LYS A 28 -12.98 17.10 23.78
N SER A 29 -13.29 18.19 23.08
CA SER A 29 -14.31 18.20 22.04
C SER A 29 -13.99 17.22 20.92
N VAL A 30 -12.74 17.22 20.51
CA VAL A 30 -12.25 16.30 19.47
C VAL A 30 -12.23 14.85 19.98
N ALA A 31 -11.80 14.58 21.20
CA ALA A 31 -11.81 13.25 21.77
C ALA A 31 -13.24 12.67 21.87
N ILE A 32 -14.22 13.50 22.19
CA ILE A 32 -15.64 13.13 22.21
C ILE A 32 -16.13 12.83 20.78
N ALA A 33 -15.78 13.68 19.80
CA ALA A 33 -16.16 13.47 18.41
C ALA A 33 -15.61 12.14 17.86
N LEU A 34 -14.35 11.83 18.18
CA LEU A 34 -13.73 10.55 17.82
C LEU A 34 -14.45 9.35 18.45
N ARG A 35 -14.78 9.47 19.72
CA ARG A 35 -15.51 8.38 20.40
C ARG A 35 -16.91 8.18 19.83
N ASN A 36 -17.60 9.25 19.46
CA ASN A 36 -18.89 9.18 18.81
C ASN A 36 -18.78 8.53 17.41
N ARG A 37 -17.73 8.86 16.65
CA ARG A 37 -17.44 8.23 15.36
C ARG A 37 -17.21 6.73 15.50
N TYR A 38 -16.42 6.31 16.47
CA TYR A 38 -16.22 4.90 16.78
C TYR A 38 -17.53 4.20 17.17
N ARG A 39 -18.36 4.85 18.01
CA ARG A 39 -19.68 4.28 18.37
C ARG A 39 -20.58 4.10 17.17
N ARG A 40 -20.52 5.06 16.23
CA ARG A 40 -21.25 4.97 14.96
C ARG A 40 -20.80 3.75 14.15
N SER A 41 -19.49 3.48 14.04
CA SER A 41 -18.97 2.33 13.28
C SER A 41 -19.36 0.96 13.81
N LEU A 42 -19.95 0.89 15.03
CA LEU A 42 -20.47 -0.34 15.63
C LEU A 42 -21.97 -0.57 15.36
N LEU A 43 -22.64 0.38 14.71
CA LEU A 43 -24.05 0.30 14.36
C LEU A 43 -24.23 -0.45 13.04
N SER A 44 -25.47 -0.88 12.73
CA SER A 44 -25.81 -1.40 11.39
C SER A 44 -25.69 -0.32 10.33
N GLU A 45 -25.44 -0.70 9.09
CA GLU A 45 -25.28 0.22 7.95
C GLU A 45 -26.46 1.19 7.81
N GLU A 46 -27.69 0.69 7.94
CA GLU A 46 -28.92 1.51 7.90
C GLU A 46 -28.90 2.66 8.93
N ILE A 47 -28.46 2.39 10.17
CA ILE A 47 -28.37 3.41 11.22
C ILE A 47 -27.16 4.32 11.01
N GLN A 48 -26.09 3.79 10.43
CA GLN A 48 -24.89 4.58 10.12
C GLN A 48 -25.19 5.66 9.07
N GLU A 49 -26.05 5.39 8.08
CA GLU A 49 -26.45 6.35 7.06
C GLU A 49 -27.25 7.51 7.66
N GLU A 50 -28.09 7.24 8.66
CA GLU A 50 -28.88 8.29 9.33
C GLU A 50 -28.02 9.18 10.25
N ILE A 51 -26.89 8.67 10.77
CA ILE A 51 -26.02 9.38 11.72
C ILE A 51 -24.77 9.89 11.01
N THR A 52 -24.86 11.05 10.37
CA THR A 52 -23.69 11.68 9.74
C THR A 52 -22.71 12.22 10.78
N PRO A 53 -21.38 11.99 10.62
CA PRO A 53 -20.38 12.62 11.46
C PRO A 53 -20.43 14.14 11.35
N LYS A 54 -20.30 14.82 12.48
CA LYS A 54 -20.32 16.30 12.49
C LYS A 54 -18.96 16.87 12.11
N ASN A 55 -18.97 17.92 11.31
CA ASN A 55 -17.80 18.73 11.03
C ASN A 55 -17.39 19.52 12.29
N ILE A 56 -16.07 19.76 12.43
CA ILE A 56 -15.50 20.47 13.58
C ILE A 56 -14.90 21.78 13.09
N LEU A 57 -15.46 22.91 13.56
CA LEU A 57 -14.87 24.22 13.34
C LEU A 57 -13.86 24.53 14.45
N MET A 58 -12.58 24.72 14.07
CA MET A 58 -11.51 25.09 15.00
C MET A 58 -11.18 26.57 14.85
N MET A 59 -11.40 27.35 15.88
CA MET A 59 -11.12 28.78 15.91
C MET A 59 -9.95 29.10 16.85
N GLY A 60 -9.15 30.10 16.50
CA GLY A 60 -8.04 30.58 17.32
C GLY A 60 -6.91 31.17 16.48
N PRO A 61 -5.95 31.89 17.11
CA PRO A 61 -4.83 32.49 16.40
C PRO A 61 -3.93 31.48 15.71
N THR A 62 -3.07 31.96 14.82
CA THR A 62 -2.09 31.12 14.15
C THR A 62 -1.08 30.54 15.13
N GLY A 63 -0.59 29.32 14.92
CA GLY A 63 0.45 28.71 15.74
C GLY A 63 -0.01 28.03 17.04
N VAL A 64 -1.30 28.05 17.39
CA VAL A 64 -1.81 27.45 18.64
C VAL A 64 -2.01 25.92 18.56
N GLY A 65 -1.60 25.26 17.47
CA GLY A 65 -1.64 23.81 17.36
C GLY A 65 -2.89 23.21 16.70
N LYS A 66 -3.77 24.00 16.08
CA LYS A 66 -4.99 23.50 15.41
C LYS A 66 -4.70 22.35 14.42
N THR A 67 -3.77 22.56 13.49
CA THR A 67 -3.36 21.55 12.51
C THR A 67 -2.72 20.32 13.18
N GLU A 68 -1.95 20.52 14.25
CA GLU A 68 -1.28 19.42 14.94
C GLU A 68 -2.29 18.53 15.68
N ILE A 69 -3.33 19.11 16.27
CA ILE A 69 -4.45 18.34 16.85
C ILE A 69 -5.04 17.41 15.77
N ALA A 70 -5.44 17.96 14.62
CA ALA A 70 -6.05 17.17 13.55
C ALA A 70 -5.11 16.06 13.04
N ARG A 71 -3.84 16.36 12.81
CA ARG A 71 -2.84 15.39 12.37
C ARG A 71 -2.63 14.27 13.38
N ARG A 72 -2.51 14.60 14.67
CA ARG A 72 -2.32 13.59 15.72
C ARG A 72 -3.51 12.66 15.84
N ILE A 73 -4.70 13.21 15.72
CA ILE A 73 -5.93 12.42 15.72
C ILE A 73 -5.96 11.44 14.57
N ALA A 74 -5.72 11.91 13.35
CA ALA A 74 -5.69 11.05 12.18
C ALA A 74 -4.68 9.90 12.35
N LYS A 75 -3.47 10.24 12.83
CA LYS A 75 -2.43 9.24 13.12
C LYS A 75 -2.83 8.25 14.22
N LEU A 76 -3.54 8.73 15.24
CA LEU A 76 -4.01 7.88 16.33
C LEU A 76 -5.11 6.91 15.89
N MET A 77 -5.89 7.27 14.88
CA MET A 77 -6.98 6.46 14.36
C MET A 77 -6.59 5.61 13.15
N ASP A 78 -5.34 5.70 12.68
CA ASP A 78 -4.92 5.15 11.38
C ASP A 78 -5.87 5.57 10.25
N ALA A 79 -6.39 6.81 10.35
CA ALA A 79 -7.34 7.36 9.39
C ALA A 79 -6.61 8.11 8.27
N PRO A 80 -7.11 8.03 7.03
CA PRO A 80 -6.61 8.85 5.94
C PRO A 80 -6.73 10.33 6.29
N PHE A 81 -5.67 11.10 6.04
CA PHE A 81 -5.61 12.52 6.40
C PHE A 81 -5.00 13.36 5.28
N VAL A 82 -5.70 14.43 4.94
CA VAL A 82 -5.22 15.44 3.99
C VAL A 82 -5.36 16.82 4.63
N LYS A 83 -4.30 17.63 4.52
CA LYS A 83 -4.33 19.05 4.84
C LYS A 83 -4.35 19.86 3.56
N VAL A 84 -5.31 20.77 3.45
CA VAL A 84 -5.44 21.72 2.34
C VAL A 84 -5.56 23.13 2.87
N GLU A 85 -5.18 24.11 2.07
CA GLU A 85 -5.37 25.54 2.36
C GLU A 85 -6.49 26.05 1.45
N ALA A 86 -7.54 26.63 2.05
CA ALA A 86 -8.70 27.10 1.30
C ALA A 86 -8.35 28.10 0.18
N THR A 87 -7.31 28.90 0.42
CA THR A 87 -6.83 29.92 -0.53
C THR A 87 -6.15 29.35 -1.79
N LYS A 88 -5.85 28.05 -1.82
CA LYS A 88 -5.25 27.39 -2.99
C LYS A 88 -6.27 26.87 -4.00
N PHE A 89 -7.54 26.92 -3.64
CA PHE A 89 -8.61 26.49 -4.54
C PHE A 89 -9.07 27.64 -5.46
N THR A 90 -9.53 27.25 -6.62
CA THR A 90 -10.14 28.14 -7.61
C THR A 90 -11.54 27.64 -7.92
N GLU A 91 -12.43 28.55 -8.32
CA GLU A 91 -13.78 28.21 -8.77
C GLU A 91 -13.72 27.25 -9.97
N VAL A 92 -14.67 26.33 -10.05
CA VAL A 92 -14.76 25.35 -11.13
C VAL A 92 -14.78 26.04 -12.49
N GLY A 93 -13.92 25.59 -13.40
CA GLY A 93 -13.77 26.16 -14.75
C GLY A 93 -12.63 27.17 -14.89
N TYR A 94 -11.98 27.59 -13.82
CA TYR A 94 -10.77 28.42 -13.88
C TYR A 94 -9.50 27.56 -13.79
N VAL A 95 -8.39 28.12 -14.30
CA VAL A 95 -7.08 27.47 -14.18
C VAL A 95 -6.64 27.48 -12.72
N GLY A 96 -6.52 26.31 -12.12
CA GLY A 96 -6.12 26.15 -10.72
C GLY A 96 -6.54 24.77 -10.16
N ARG A 97 -6.57 24.68 -8.87
CA ARG A 97 -6.93 23.46 -8.15
C ARG A 97 -8.42 23.50 -7.77
N ASP A 98 -9.21 22.59 -8.31
CA ASP A 98 -10.62 22.43 -7.94
C ASP A 98 -10.78 21.86 -6.52
N VAL A 99 -11.95 22.09 -5.90
CA VAL A 99 -12.23 21.61 -4.54
C VAL A 99 -12.34 20.09 -4.48
N ASP A 100 -12.78 19.43 -5.54
CA ASP A 100 -12.86 17.95 -5.61
C ASP A 100 -11.50 17.28 -5.49
N SER A 101 -10.43 18.01 -5.83
CA SER A 101 -9.07 17.49 -5.68
C SER A 101 -8.73 17.09 -4.25
N MET A 102 -9.35 17.70 -3.22
CA MET A 102 -9.11 17.30 -1.83
C MET A 102 -9.64 15.89 -1.53
N ILE A 103 -10.74 15.51 -2.16
CA ILE A 103 -11.31 14.15 -2.04
C ILE A 103 -10.43 13.15 -2.78
N ARG A 104 -9.99 13.49 -4.01
CA ARG A 104 -9.06 12.64 -4.77
C ARG A 104 -7.75 12.42 -4.00
N ASP A 105 -7.20 13.46 -3.39
CA ASP A 105 -6.01 13.35 -2.53
C ASP A 105 -6.26 12.49 -1.29
N LEU A 106 -7.46 12.57 -0.70
CA LEU A 106 -7.83 11.75 0.45
C LEU A 106 -7.89 10.26 0.09
N VAL A 107 -8.48 9.92 -1.05
CA VAL A 107 -8.51 8.54 -1.56
C VAL A 107 -7.10 8.02 -1.81
N GLU A 108 -6.23 8.81 -2.44
CA GLU A 108 -4.83 8.44 -2.65
C GLU A 108 -4.06 8.26 -1.32
N ALA A 109 -4.34 9.11 -0.33
CA ALA A 109 -3.77 8.96 1.01
C ALA A 109 -4.27 7.69 1.69
N SER A 110 -5.55 7.35 1.50
CA SER A 110 -6.15 6.12 2.00
C SER A 110 -5.54 4.88 1.38
N ILE A 111 -5.37 4.86 0.06
CA ILE A 111 -4.74 3.73 -0.66
C ILE A 111 -3.32 3.50 -0.14
N ARG A 112 -2.52 4.56 0.01
CA ARG A 112 -1.17 4.45 0.57
C ARG A 112 -1.17 3.89 1.99
N LEU A 113 -2.08 4.36 2.84
CA LEU A 113 -2.20 3.91 4.23
C LEU A 113 -2.64 2.45 4.31
N THR A 114 -3.71 2.08 3.60
CA THR A 114 -4.24 0.71 3.57
C THR A 114 -3.21 -0.27 3.01
N LYS A 115 -2.51 0.10 1.93
CA LYS A 115 -1.42 -0.69 1.37
C LYS A 115 -0.32 -0.92 2.40
N GLN A 116 0.09 0.11 3.14
CA GLN A 116 1.12 -0.02 4.18
C GLN A 116 0.68 -0.98 5.29
N ILE A 117 -0.55 -0.87 5.76
CA ILE A 117 -1.10 -1.76 6.79
C ILE A 117 -1.10 -3.21 6.30
N LYS A 118 -1.57 -3.45 5.07
CA LYS A 118 -1.59 -4.80 4.47
C LYS A 118 -0.18 -5.36 4.28
N LEU A 119 0.79 -4.54 3.88
CA LEU A 119 2.20 -4.95 3.80
C LEU A 119 2.73 -5.41 5.15
N GLU A 120 2.49 -4.62 6.21
CA GLU A 120 2.93 -4.97 7.57
C GLU A 120 2.32 -6.31 8.05
N GLU A 121 1.05 -6.58 7.71
CA GLU A 121 0.39 -7.84 8.02
C GLU A 121 1.02 -9.05 7.28
N LYS A 122 1.52 -8.83 6.07
CA LYS A 122 2.12 -9.89 5.23
C LYS A 122 3.60 -10.14 5.50
N TYR A 123 4.31 -9.26 6.21
CA TYR A 123 5.74 -9.42 6.44
C TYR A 123 6.11 -10.74 7.10
N ASN A 124 5.33 -11.25 8.04
CA ASN A 124 5.63 -12.53 8.69
C ASN A 124 5.59 -13.71 7.71
N ILE A 125 4.66 -13.67 6.74
CA ILE A 125 4.55 -14.70 5.70
C ILE A 125 5.68 -14.51 4.68
N ALA A 126 5.94 -13.27 4.29
CA ALA A 126 7.02 -12.93 3.38
C ALA A 126 8.39 -13.36 3.94
N ASP A 127 8.65 -13.19 5.24
CA ASP A 127 9.91 -13.60 5.87
C ASP A 127 10.20 -15.10 5.71
N VAL A 128 9.16 -15.94 5.77
CA VAL A 128 9.31 -17.40 5.55
C VAL A 128 9.68 -17.69 4.10
N ILE A 129 9.02 -17.04 3.15
CA ILE A 129 9.32 -17.20 1.71
C ILE A 129 10.72 -16.70 1.38
N VAL A 130 11.11 -15.57 1.97
CA VAL A 130 12.44 -14.97 1.78
C VAL A 130 13.55 -15.86 2.34
N GLU A 131 13.33 -16.49 3.51
CA GLU A 131 14.28 -17.45 4.08
C GLU A 131 14.58 -18.57 3.08
N ASP A 132 13.53 -19.16 2.48
CA ASP A 132 13.69 -20.23 1.48
C ASP A 132 14.41 -19.74 0.22
N LYS A 133 14.07 -18.55 -0.30
CA LYS A 133 14.73 -17.96 -1.48
C LYS A 133 16.21 -17.65 -1.25
N ILE A 134 16.57 -17.17 -0.07
CA ILE A 134 17.97 -16.93 0.28
C ILE A 134 18.74 -18.25 0.39
N ILE A 135 18.14 -19.30 0.97
CA ILE A 135 18.74 -20.63 1.04
C ILE A 135 18.95 -21.19 -0.38
N ASP A 136 18.01 -21.02 -1.27
CA ASP A 136 18.12 -21.45 -2.69
C ASP A 136 19.25 -20.70 -3.40
N ALA A 137 19.45 -19.43 -3.12
CA ALA A 137 20.56 -18.64 -3.67
C ALA A 137 21.94 -19.05 -3.08
N LEU A 138 21.99 -19.50 -1.82
CA LEU A 138 23.21 -19.94 -1.14
C LEU A 138 23.60 -21.39 -1.52
N VAL A 139 22.62 -22.24 -1.84
CA VAL A 139 22.82 -23.65 -2.20
C VAL A 139 22.24 -23.89 -3.60
N PRO A 140 22.89 -23.40 -4.67
CA PRO A 140 22.41 -23.56 -6.02
C PRO A 140 22.39 -25.05 -6.41
N GLY A 141 21.27 -25.50 -6.98
CA GLY A 141 21.03 -26.90 -7.36
C GLY A 141 20.10 -27.68 -6.42
N SER A 142 19.65 -27.04 -5.33
CA SER A 142 18.66 -27.62 -4.41
C SER A 142 17.21 -27.22 -4.71
N GLU A 143 16.96 -26.60 -5.85
CA GLU A 143 15.61 -26.23 -6.26
C GLU A 143 14.72 -27.49 -6.23
N LYS A 144 13.65 -27.45 -5.46
CA LYS A 144 12.54 -28.40 -5.62
C LYS A 144 12.07 -28.23 -7.05
N LYS A 145 12.49 -29.12 -7.93
CA LYS A 145 11.87 -29.25 -9.25
C LYS A 145 10.38 -29.53 -9.00
N THR A 146 9.58 -28.51 -8.92
CA THR A 146 8.17 -28.63 -9.25
C THR A 146 8.17 -29.16 -10.69
N GLN A 147 7.96 -30.45 -10.83
CA GLN A 147 7.74 -31.07 -12.11
C GLN A 147 6.51 -30.39 -12.73
N LYS A 148 6.75 -29.33 -13.49
CA LYS A 148 5.85 -28.97 -14.57
C LYS A 148 6.00 -30.12 -15.58
N VAL A 149 5.16 -31.11 -15.42
CA VAL A 149 4.94 -32.11 -16.49
C VAL A 149 4.54 -31.30 -17.72
N PRO A 150 5.34 -31.24 -18.78
CA PRO A 150 4.84 -30.71 -20.02
C PRO A 150 3.92 -31.78 -20.58
N ASP A 151 2.65 -31.64 -20.28
CA ASP A 151 1.60 -32.40 -20.91
C ASP A 151 1.43 -31.84 -22.34
N ASN A 152 2.40 -32.18 -23.17
CA ASN A 152 2.33 -31.89 -24.59
C ASN A 152 1.97 -33.19 -25.31
N PRO A 153 0.66 -33.42 -25.62
CA PRO A 153 0.19 -34.64 -26.26
C PRO A 153 0.83 -34.85 -27.64
N PHE A 154 1.50 -33.83 -28.20
CA PHE A 154 2.13 -33.89 -29.51
C PHE A 154 3.48 -34.62 -29.53
N VAL A 155 4.19 -34.70 -28.40
CA VAL A 155 5.49 -35.41 -28.31
C VAL A 155 5.28 -36.93 -28.29
N LYS A 156 4.11 -37.43 -27.90
CA LYS A 156 3.75 -38.85 -27.97
C LYS A 156 3.39 -39.36 -29.38
N LEU A 157 3.13 -38.44 -30.31
CA LEU A 157 2.67 -38.82 -31.67
C LEU A 157 3.80 -38.85 -32.73
N LEU A 158 4.96 -38.25 -32.42
CA LEU A 158 6.13 -38.28 -33.30
C LEU A 158 7.15 -39.28 -32.77
N GLY A 159 6.79 -40.57 -32.88
CA GLY A 159 7.64 -41.69 -32.53
C GLY A 159 8.94 -41.71 -33.34
N GLY A 160 10.06 -41.41 -32.72
CA GLY A 160 11.40 -41.70 -33.16
C GLY A 160 11.87 -42.96 -32.44
N GLY A 161 11.67 -44.13 -33.07
CA GLY A 161 12.05 -45.43 -32.52
C GLY A 161 13.55 -45.65 -32.52
N GLY A 162 14.12 -45.86 -31.34
CA GLY A 162 15.36 -46.56 -31.12
C GLY A 162 15.09 -47.68 -30.14
N TYR A 163 15.23 -48.92 -30.55
CA TYR A 163 15.11 -50.07 -29.66
C TYR A 163 16.27 -50.09 -28.67
N VAL A 164 16.06 -49.54 -27.47
CA VAL A 164 16.90 -49.79 -26.32
C VAL A 164 16.25 -50.89 -25.49
N SER A 165 17.03 -51.94 -25.13
CA SER A 165 16.57 -53.08 -24.36
C SER A 165 15.97 -52.61 -23.02
N GLN A 166 14.73 -53.04 -22.74
CA GLN A 166 13.99 -52.72 -21.52
C GLN A 166 14.77 -52.97 -20.23
N LYS A 167 15.78 -53.81 -20.29
CA LYS A 167 16.62 -54.19 -19.15
C LYS A 167 17.68 -53.11 -18.83
N GLU A 168 18.29 -52.50 -19.86
CA GLU A 168 19.24 -51.42 -19.72
C GLU A 168 18.59 -50.12 -19.29
N GLU A 169 17.37 -49.87 -19.72
CA GLU A 169 16.58 -48.71 -19.32
C GLU A 169 16.15 -48.80 -17.83
N TYR A 170 15.83 -49.99 -17.35
CA TYR A 170 15.49 -50.26 -15.96
C TYR A 170 16.71 -50.13 -15.01
N GLU A 171 17.87 -50.68 -15.39
CA GLU A 171 19.11 -50.57 -14.61
C GLU A 171 19.64 -49.13 -14.58
N ASN A 172 19.55 -48.38 -15.66
CA ASN A 172 19.90 -46.94 -15.70
C ASN A 172 18.94 -46.08 -14.89
N ARG A 173 17.66 -46.47 -14.84
CA ARG A 173 16.66 -45.76 -14.01
C ARG A 173 16.90 -46.00 -12.52
N LEU A 174 17.17 -47.23 -12.10
CA LEU A 174 17.52 -47.55 -10.72
C LEU A 174 18.80 -46.83 -10.24
N LYS A 175 19.85 -46.81 -11.07
CA LYS A 175 21.08 -46.06 -10.74
C LYS A 175 20.84 -44.54 -10.66
N SER A 176 20.01 -44.00 -11.53
CA SER A 176 19.67 -42.59 -11.50
C SER A 176 18.75 -42.22 -10.30
N GLU A 177 17.90 -43.15 -9.86
CA GLU A 177 17.06 -42.96 -8.66
C GLU A 177 17.89 -43.06 -7.39
N GLU A 178 18.83 -44.02 -7.25
CA GLU A 178 19.73 -44.12 -6.12
C GLU A 178 20.72 -42.92 -6.01
N GLU A 179 21.28 -42.44 -7.13
CA GLU A 179 22.13 -41.25 -7.16
C GLU A 179 21.33 -39.96 -6.85
N ASN A 180 20.07 -39.89 -7.28
CA ASN A 180 19.21 -38.76 -6.97
C ASN A 180 18.73 -38.76 -5.50
N GLU A 181 18.45 -39.93 -4.91
CA GLU A 181 18.13 -40.04 -3.48
C GLU A 181 19.32 -39.70 -2.58
N ALA A 182 20.54 -40.20 -2.89
CA ALA A 182 21.75 -39.87 -2.16
C ALA A 182 22.08 -38.36 -2.24
N LYS A 183 22.00 -37.74 -3.43
CA LYS A 183 22.16 -36.29 -3.62
C LYS A 183 21.09 -35.48 -2.93
N SER A 184 19.83 -35.96 -2.89
CA SER A 184 18.73 -35.25 -2.23
C SER A 184 18.89 -35.23 -0.70
N THR A 185 19.41 -36.30 -0.10
CA THR A 185 19.64 -36.39 1.34
C THR A 185 20.80 -35.49 1.78
N ASP A 186 21.89 -35.46 1.02
CA ASP A 186 23.05 -34.61 1.31
C ASP A 186 22.70 -33.12 1.15
N THR A 187 21.91 -32.79 0.12
CA THR A 187 21.41 -31.44 -0.12
C THR A 187 20.45 -30.98 0.97
N ALA A 188 19.60 -31.86 1.50
CA ALA A 188 18.68 -31.54 2.59
C ALA A 188 19.42 -31.21 3.90
N LEU A 189 20.49 -31.97 4.23
CA LEU A 189 21.33 -31.68 5.40
C LEU A 189 22.08 -30.34 5.27
N VAL A 190 22.61 -30.04 4.09
CA VAL A 190 23.28 -28.76 3.81
C VAL A 190 22.30 -27.60 3.94
N ARG A 191 21.07 -27.73 3.43
CA ARG A 191 20.03 -26.71 3.57
C ARG A 191 19.69 -26.43 5.03
N GLU A 192 19.56 -27.47 5.86
CA GLU A 192 19.25 -27.28 7.28
C GLU A 192 20.38 -26.59 8.03
N GLN A 193 21.64 -26.92 7.73
CA GLN A 193 22.81 -26.22 8.27
C GLN A 193 22.89 -24.76 7.86
N VAL A 194 22.61 -24.46 6.56
CA VAL A 194 22.58 -23.09 6.05
C VAL A 194 21.44 -22.31 6.69
N LYS A 195 20.29 -22.93 6.88
CA LYS A 195 19.13 -22.34 7.57
C LYS A 195 19.45 -21.96 9.02
N GLU A 196 20.13 -22.83 9.74
CA GLU A 196 20.58 -22.55 11.12
C GLU A 196 21.60 -21.40 11.17
N GLN A 197 22.56 -21.39 10.24
CA GLN A 197 23.53 -20.30 10.12
C GLN A 197 22.87 -18.97 9.73
N LEU A 198 21.87 -19.00 8.85
CA LEU A 198 21.11 -17.83 8.43
C LEU A 198 20.30 -17.25 9.60
N ARG A 199 19.69 -18.12 10.43
CA ARG A 199 18.95 -17.71 11.64
C ARG A 199 19.86 -17.20 12.75
N SER A 200 21.08 -17.72 12.83
CA SER A 200 22.08 -17.23 13.79
C SER A 200 22.78 -15.94 13.34
N GLY A 201 22.48 -15.42 12.15
CA GLY A 201 23.04 -14.19 11.60
C GLY A 201 24.49 -14.30 11.10
N LYS A 202 25.05 -15.50 11.00
CA LYS A 202 26.45 -15.71 10.57
C LYS A 202 26.69 -15.45 9.08
N LEU A 203 25.62 -15.43 8.28
CA LEU A 203 25.68 -15.28 6.82
C LEU A 203 25.26 -13.89 6.33
N GLU A 204 24.97 -12.92 7.21
CA GLU A 204 24.44 -11.61 6.87
C GLU A 204 25.32 -10.81 5.89
N ASP A 205 26.65 -10.95 5.99
CA ASP A 205 27.61 -10.25 5.13
C ASP A 205 27.99 -11.04 3.86
N GLN A 206 27.50 -12.26 3.71
CA GLN A 206 27.75 -13.08 2.53
C GLN A 206 27.05 -12.47 1.31
N VAL A 207 27.74 -12.44 0.17
CA VAL A 207 27.23 -11.92 -1.09
C VAL A 207 26.52 -13.03 -1.87
N ILE A 208 25.30 -12.76 -2.29
CA ILE A 208 24.45 -13.65 -3.07
C ILE A 208 23.88 -12.93 -4.31
N GLU A 209 23.52 -13.71 -5.32
CA GLU A 209 22.80 -13.22 -6.49
C GLU A 209 21.31 -13.49 -6.29
N ILE A 210 20.50 -12.46 -6.34
CA ILE A 210 19.03 -12.55 -6.25
C ILE A 210 18.39 -12.07 -7.54
N GLU A 211 17.25 -12.64 -7.88
CA GLU A 211 16.38 -12.14 -8.95
C GLU A 211 15.35 -11.21 -8.35
N VAL A 212 15.30 -9.97 -8.82
CA VAL A 212 14.34 -8.96 -8.40
C VAL A 212 13.53 -8.46 -9.60
N THR A 213 12.27 -8.19 -9.38
CA THR A 213 11.41 -7.59 -10.42
C THR A 213 11.95 -6.20 -10.77
N ALA A 214 12.28 -5.99 -12.04
CA ALA A 214 12.70 -4.68 -12.51
C ALA A 214 11.49 -3.74 -12.47
N ALA A 215 11.65 -2.57 -11.83
CA ALA A 215 10.66 -1.51 -11.96
C ALA A 215 10.41 -1.23 -13.45
N PRO A 216 9.15 -1.06 -13.87
CA PRO A 216 8.87 -0.71 -15.26
C PRO A 216 9.65 0.56 -15.60
N LYS A 217 10.56 0.47 -16.56
CA LYS A 217 11.13 1.67 -17.15
C LYS A 217 9.96 2.33 -17.86
N ASN A 218 9.66 3.57 -17.51
CA ASN A 218 8.80 4.42 -18.31
C ASN A 218 9.46 4.55 -19.69
N ASN A 219 9.15 3.65 -20.59
CA ASN A 219 9.49 3.82 -21.99
C ASN A 219 8.47 4.83 -22.54
N GLU A 220 8.81 6.10 -22.38
CA GLU A 220 8.14 7.19 -23.06
C GLU A 220 8.51 7.08 -24.55
N LEU A 221 7.56 6.62 -25.37
CA LEU A 221 7.70 6.76 -26.80
C LEU A 221 7.33 8.21 -27.15
N ASN A 222 8.32 9.02 -27.39
CA ASN A 222 8.14 10.34 -27.98
C ASN A 222 7.74 10.17 -29.45
N LEU A 223 6.43 10.18 -29.69
CA LEU A 223 5.90 10.31 -31.04
C LEU A 223 5.99 11.79 -31.48
N PRO A 224 6.38 12.10 -32.71
CA PRO A 224 6.38 13.45 -33.22
C PRO A 224 4.94 13.97 -33.28
N GLY A 225 4.58 14.91 -32.37
CA GLY A 225 3.25 15.50 -32.22
C GLY A 225 2.69 15.29 -30.81
N GLU A 226 3.21 16.00 -29.83
CA GLU A 226 2.70 16.29 -28.44
C GLU A 226 1.89 15.21 -27.66
N ALA A 227 1.90 13.94 -28.04
CA ALA A 227 1.26 12.87 -27.31
C ALA A 227 2.29 11.90 -26.74
N THR A 228 2.69 12.10 -25.50
CA THR A 228 3.51 11.15 -24.74
C THR A 228 2.59 10.04 -24.25
N ILE A 229 2.61 8.88 -24.92
CA ILE A 229 1.82 7.71 -24.47
C ILE A 229 2.75 6.82 -23.65
N ALA A 230 2.49 6.69 -22.37
CA ALA A 230 3.16 5.72 -21.51
C ALA A 230 2.67 4.30 -21.90
N ILE A 231 3.50 3.53 -22.60
CA ILE A 231 3.16 2.19 -23.09
C ILE A 231 2.75 1.26 -21.93
N GLY A 232 3.27 1.49 -20.72
CA GLY A 232 2.90 0.76 -19.51
C GLY A 232 1.43 0.91 -19.10
N SER A 233 0.76 2.00 -19.49
CA SER A 233 -0.65 2.22 -19.17
C SER A 233 -1.63 1.51 -20.11
N ILE A 234 -1.17 1.14 -21.32
CA ILE A 234 -2.02 0.47 -22.33
C ILE A 234 -1.96 -1.06 -22.19
N PHE A 235 -0.83 -1.61 -21.78
CA PHE A 235 -0.62 -3.06 -21.70
C PHE A 235 -0.67 -3.61 -20.26
N GLY A 236 -0.79 -2.76 -19.24
CA GLY A 236 -1.01 -3.16 -17.85
C GLY A 236 -0.15 -4.37 -17.40
N ASP A 237 -0.78 -5.30 -16.72
CA ASP A 237 -0.17 -6.55 -16.22
C ASP A 237 0.11 -7.62 -17.30
N ALA A 238 -0.19 -7.36 -18.57
CA ALA A 238 -0.01 -8.32 -19.67
C ALA A 238 1.46 -8.45 -20.14
N LEU A 239 2.35 -7.53 -19.74
CA LEU A 239 3.77 -7.66 -20.05
C LEU A 239 4.46 -8.55 -19.01
N PRO A 240 5.27 -9.53 -19.43
CA PRO A 240 6.03 -10.37 -18.50
C PRO A 240 6.93 -9.48 -17.64
N LYS A 241 6.81 -9.61 -16.32
CA LYS A 241 7.66 -8.88 -15.35
C LYS A 241 9.12 -9.20 -15.67
N GLN A 242 9.88 -8.21 -16.11
CA GLN A 242 11.30 -8.41 -16.36
C GLN A 242 12.02 -8.58 -15.02
N THR A 243 12.66 -9.71 -14.80
CA THR A 243 13.54 -9.92 -13.65
C THR A 243 14.97 -9.45 -13.98
N LYS A 244 15.64 -8.86 -13.01
CA LYS A 244 17.05 -8.51 -13.07
C LYS A 244 17.80 -9.20 -11.96
N LYS A 245 18.93 -9.78 -12.32
CA LYS A 245 19.88 -10.32 -11.35
C LYS A 245 20.61 -9.18 -10.66
N LYS A 246 20.64 -9.24 -9.34
CA LYS A 246 21.32 -8.25 -8.49
C LYS A 246 22.20 -8.98 -7.48
N THR A 247 23.46 -8.60 -7.42
CA THR A 247 24.43 -9.12 -6.45
C THR A 247 24.43 -8.23 -5.22
N VAL A 248 24.04 -8.77 -4.07
CA VAL A 248 23.89 -8.03 -2.80
C VAL A 248 24.26 -8.91 -1.61
N THR A 249 24.45 -8.32 -0.44
CA THR A 249 24.62 -9.10 0.81
C THR A 249 23.31 -9.76 1.22
N VAL A 250 23.38 -10.86 1.98
CA VAL A 250 22.20 -11.54 2.54
C VAL A 250 21.31 -10.57 3.31
N LYS A 251 21.89 -9.66 4.09
CA LYS A 251 21.17 -8.62 4.83
C LYS A 251 20.37 -7.70 3.92
N GLU A 252 20.95 -7.26 2.81
CA GLU A 252 20.27 -6.43 1.82
C GLU A 252 19.24 -7.23 1.02
N ALA A 253 19.58 -8.47 0.64
CA ALA A 253 18.69 -9.40 -0.04
C ALA A 253 17.40 -9.63 0.77
N ARG A 254 17.54 -9.89 2.07
CA ARG A 254 16.41 -10.07 3.00
C ARG A 254 15.45 -8.88 2.96
N LYS A 255 16.00 -7.66 3.00
CA LYS A 255 15.17 -6.44 2.95
C LYS A 255 14.44 -6.28 1.61
N ILE A 256 15.15 -6.48 0.51
CA ILE A 256 14.60 -6.32 -0.85
C ILE A 256 13.53 -7.38 -1.13
N LEU A 257 13.86 -8.64 -0.88
CA LEU A 257 12.95 -9.76 -1.13
C LEU A 257 11.72 -9.71 -0.22
N ARG A 258 11.88 -9.29 1.05
CA ARG A 258 10.76 -9.13 1.98
C ARG A 258 9.73 -8.13 1.47
N GLU A 259 10.19 -6.99 0.97
CA GLU A 259 9.31 -5.97 0.41
C GLU A 259 8.61 -6.49 -0.85
N GLU A 260 9.36 -7.14 -1.74
CA GLU A 260 8.83 -7.70 -2.99
C GLU A 260 7.81 -8.81 -2.73
N GLU A 261 8.14 -9.78 -1.84
CA GLU A 261 7.22 -10.86 -1.51
C GLU A 261 5.96 -10.37 -0.78
N ALA A 262 6.11 -9.42 0.14
CA ALA A 262 4.96 -8.82 0.79
C ALA A 262 4.04 -8.11 -0.23
N GLN A 263 4.60 -7.42 -1.23
CA GLN A 263 3.83 -6.80 -2.31
C GLN A 263 3.12 -7.83 -3.19
N ASN A 264 3.77 -8.95 -3.49
CA ASN A 264 3.18 -10.05 -4.29
C ASN A 264 2.03 -10.77 -3.55
N LEU A 265 2.02 -10.71 -2.21
CA LEU A 265 0.98 -11.32 -1.37
C LEU A 265 -0.26 -10.42 -1.16
N ILE A 266 -0.25 -9.21 -1.71
CA ILE A 266 -1.36 -8.25 -1.59
C ILE A 266 -2.18 -8.24 -2.87
N ASP A 267 -3.49 -8.35 -2.69
CA ASP A 267 -4.46 -8.07 -3.74
C ASP A 267 -4.73 -6.56 -3.79
N MET A 268 -4.33 -5.92 -4.90
CA MET A 268 -4.47 -4.47 -5.05
C MET A 268 -5.92 -4.02 -5.23
N ASP A 269 -6.78 -4.84 -5.82
CA ASP A 269 -8.18 -4.50 -5.99
C ASP A 269 -8.87 -4.47 -4.63
N GLN A 270 -8.60 -5.47 -3.78
CA GLN A 270 -9.09 -5.47 -2.39
C GLN A 270 -8.54 -4.28 -1.58
N VAL A 271 -7.28 -3.89 -1.80
CA VAL A 271 -6.69 -2.71 -1.13
C VAL A 271 -7.42 -1.43 -1.54
N ILE A 272 -7.78 -1.29 -2.82
CA ILE A 272 -8.48 -0.11 -3.33
C ILE A 272 -9.88 -0.03 -2.74
N ASP A 273 -10.65 -1.12 -2.75
CA ASP A 273 -12.00 -1.17 -2.20
C ASP A 273 -12.02 -0.83 -0.70
N GLU A 274 -11.13 -1.45 0.09
CA GLU A 274 -10.99 -1.15 1.51
C GLU A 274 -10.52 0.29 1.74
N ALA A 275 -9.67 0.84 0.88
CA ALA A 275 -9.19 2.20 0.99
C ALA A 275 -10.27 3.24 0.68
N ILE A 276 -11.12 3.01 -0.33
CA ILE A 276 -12.25 3.87 -0.65
C ILE A 276 -13.21 3.89 0.54
N SER A 277 -13.63 2.72 1.03
CA SER A 277 -14.48 2.62 2.20
C SER A 277 -13.88 3.31 3.44
N ASN A 278 -12.57 3.16 3.65
CA ASN A 278 -11.87 3.84 4.75
C ASN A 278 -11.80 5.36 4.55
N ALA A 279 -11.66 5.86 3.32
CA ALA A 279 -11.70 7.29 3.02
C ALA A 279 -13.08 7.87 3.32
N GLU A 280 -14.16 7.21 2.90
CA GLU A 280 -15.55 7.62 3.12
C GLU A 280 -15.92 7.60 4.60
N GLN A 281 -15.64 6.50 5.29
CA GLN A 281 -16.08 6.31 6.68
C GLN A 281 -15.15 6.94 7.70
N ASN A 282 -13.84 6.98 7.48
CA ASN A 282 -12.82 7.39 8.43
C ASN A 282 -11.94 8.56 7.96
N GLY A 283 -11.98 8.94 6.71
CA GLY A 283 -11.15 10.01 6.17
C GLY A 283 -11.35 11.35 6.89
N MET A 284 -10.29 12.13 6.96
CA MET A 284 -10.30 13.47 7.55
C MET A 284 -9.62 14.47 6.61
N ILE A 285 -10.32 15.53 6.30
CA ILE A 285 -9.79 16.67 5.56
C ILE A 285 -9.70 17.85 6.52
N PHE A 286 -8.51 18.40 6.65
CA PHE A 286 -8.29 19.64 7.40
C PHE A 286 -8.16 20.80 6.42
N ILE A 287 -9.17 21.66 6.40
CA ILE A 287 -9.19 22.87 5.58
C ILE A 287 -8.65 24.02 6.44
N ASP A 288 -7.45 24.47 6.13
CA ASP A 288 -6.80 25.61 6.81
C ASP A 288 -7.16 26.94 6.12
N GLU A 289 -7.11 28.02 6.86
CA GLU A 289 -7.34 29.39 6.37
C GLU A 289 -8.73 29.63 5.72
N ILE A 290 -9.77 28.92 6.18
CA ILE A 290 -11.12 29.06 5.62
C ILE A 290 -11.67 30.48 5.81
N ASP A 291 -11.21 31.20 6.83
CA ASP A 291 -11.55 32.61 7.06
C ASP A 291 -11.13 33.54 5.93
N LYS A 292 -10.09 33.16 5.18
CA LYS A 292 -9.58 33.98 4.05
C LYS A 292 -10.51 33.98 2.86
N ILE A 293 -11.28 32.90 2.66
CA ILE A 293 -12.30 32.84 1.61
C ILE A 293 -13.66 33.31 2.09
N ALA A 294 -13.91 33.33 3.41
CA ALA A 294 -15.17 33.76 4.01
C ALA A 294 -15.32 35.28 4.09
N SER A 295 -14.24 36.06 3.90
CA SER A 295 -14.29 37.52 3.99
C SER A 295 -14.89 38.16 2.74
N SER A 296 -16.05 38.81 2.87
CA SER A 296 -16.82 39.46 1.82
C SER A 296 -16.29 40.85 1.37
N ASN A 297 -15.12 41.30 1.84
CA ASN A 297 -14.65 42.69 1.68
C ASN A 297 -13.55 42.84 0.63
N SER A 298 -13.81 42.54 -0.65
CA SER A 298 -13.06 43.22 -1.72
C SER A 298 -13.82 43.20 -3.06
N TYR A 299 -14.54 44.26 -3.33
CA TYR A 299 -14.89 44.69 -4.70
C TYR A 299 -13.59 45.06 -5.46
N ARG A 300 -12.78 44.08 -5.84
CA ARG A 300 -11.71 44.27 -6.84
C ARG A 300 -11.98 43.30 -7.96
N SER A 301 -12.47 43.84 -9.05
CA SER A 301 -12.63 43.19 -10.33
C SER A 301 -11.30 42.58 -10.77
N GLY A 302 -11.24 41.26 -10.85
CA GLY A 302 -10.08 40.51 -11.35
C GLY A 302 -9.56 39.37 -10.46
N ASP A 303 -10.00 39.27 -9.20
CA ASP A 303 -9.70 38.10 -8.37
C ASP A 303 -10.67 36.96 -8.66
N VAL A 304 -10.12 35.73 -8.79
CA VAL A 304 -10.89 34.49 -8.78
C VAL A 304 -11.89 34.56 -7.64
N SER A 305 -13.19 34.39 -7.96
CA SER A 305 -14.28 34.62 -7.02
C SER A 305 -14.11 33.75 -5.78
N ARG A 306 -13.78 34.36 -4.64
CA ARG A 306 -13.74 33.65 -3.35
C ARG A 306 -15.11 33.08 -2.98
N GLU A 307 -16.18 33.73 -3.44
CA GLU A 307 -17.57 33.28 -3.30
C GLU A 307 -17.82 32.00 -4.12
N GLY A 308 -17.19 31.85 -5.30
CA GLY A 308 -17.21 30.62 -6.08
C GLY A 308 -16.62 29.44 -5.31
N VAL A 309 -15.44 29.63 -4.70
CA VAL A 309 -14.81 28.59 -3.89
C VAL A 309 -15.65 28.21 -2.66
N GLN A 310 -16.29 29.18 -1.98
CA GLN A 310 -17.22 28.88 -0.87
C GLN A 310 -18.39 28.01 -1.34
N ARG A 311 -19.00 28.37 -2.47
CA ARG A 311 -20.13 27.63 -3.05
C ARG A 311 -19.70 26.21 -3.45
N ASP A 312 -18.49 26.05 -3.99
CA ASP A 312 -17.98 24.76 -4.44
C ASP A 312 -17.57 23.85 -3.27
N ILE A 313 -17.17 24.43 -2.10
CA ILE A 313 -16.88 23.65 -0.88
C ILE A 313 -18.14 23.16 -0.18
N LEU A 314 -19.25 23.89 -0.28
CA LEU A 314 -20.49 23.57 0.45
C LEU A 314 -21.00 22.15 0.20
N PRO A 315 -21.11 21.64 -1.04
CA PRO A 315 -21.52 20.26 -1.29
C PRO A 315 -20.61 19.24 -0.65
N ILE A 316 -19.29 19.50 -0.63
CA ILE A 316 -18.30 18.61 0.01
C ILE A 316 -18.54 18.52 1.52
N VAL A 317 -18.84 19.65 2.17
CA VAL A 317 -19.10 19.71 3.61
C VAL A 317 -20.43 19.05 3.98
N GLU A 318 -21.43 19.15 3.12
CA GLU A 318 -22.75 18.53 3.31
C GLU A 318 -22.78 17.04 2.94
N GLY A 319 -21.87 16.61 2.10
CA GLY A 319 -21.77 15.27 1.55
C GLY A 319 -22.15 15.26 0.06
N SER A 320 -21.21 14.90 -0.77
CA SER A 320 -21.38 14.78 -2.22
C SER A 320 -20.60 13.61 -2.77
N VAL A 321 -21.02 13.12 -3.93
CA VAL A 321 -20.29 12.09 -4.67
C VAL A 321 -19.24 12.79 -5.54
N VAL A 322 -17.99 12.39 -5.39
CA VAL A 322 -16.88 12.91 -6.19
C VAL A 322 -16.25 11.76 -6.95
N GLN A 323 -16.18 11.90 -8.27
CA GLN A 323 -15.55 10.89 -9.12
C GLN A 323 -14.03 10.93 -8.99
N THR A 324 -13.45 9.77 -8.76
CA THR A 324 -12.01 9.58 -8.70
C THR A 324 -11.55 8.63 -9.82
N LYS A 325 -10.25 8.42 -9.96
CA LYS A 325 -9.72 7.44 -10.92
C LYS A 325 -9.92 5.97 -10.48
N HIS A 326 -10.43 5.76 -9.28
CA HIS A 326 -10.67 4.44 -8.71
C HIS A 326 -12.16 4.13 -8.51
N GLY A 327 -13.05 5.05 -8.88
CA GLY A 327 -14.50 4.94 -8.72
C GLY A 327 -15.14 6.25 -8.28
#